data_5ccf2611a2e5f42de63668eab9c6e134
#
_entry.id   5ccf2611a2e5f42de63668eab9c6e134
#
_cell.length_a   1.000
_cell.length_b   1.000
_cell.length_c   1.000
_cell.angle_alpha   90.00
_cell.angle_beta   90.00
_cell.angle_gamma   90.00
#
_symmetry.space_group_name_H-M   'P 1'
#
loop_
_entity.id
_entity.type
_entity.pdbx_description
1 polymer ?
#
loop_
_entity_poly.entity_id
_entity_poly.type
_entity_poly.pdbx_seq_one_letter_code
_entity_poly.pdbx_strand_id
1 'polypeptide(L)'
;ATQNKIIEKYESLIKGIAQHCIKESTNGSIYVKLGDICQITTGKLDANAQVDYGIYPFFTCAEHPFKIDSFAFDTEALLISGNGANLGYINYYNGKFNAYQRTYVLDVFSENIQYIKWALKVLLPKRIAIEKSSSNTPYIVLSTLSDLRLPIPSKDNQCHIAELMQSLERKLSSQIALNGSYNMLKQYLLRQMFI
;
A
#
# COMPACT_ATOMS: atom_id res chain seq x y z
N ALA A 1 -17.83 4.73 -19.75
CA ALA A 1 -17.25 3.45 -20.20
C ALA A 1 -15.77 3.58 -20.62
N THR A 2 -15.39 4.57 -21.43
CA THR A 2 -14.02 4.71 -21.96
C THR A 2 -13.01 5.12 -20.90
N GLN A 3 -13.36 6.05 -20.00
CA GLN A 3 -12.47 6.53 -18.95
C GLN A 3 -12.12 5.43 -17.92
N ASN A 4 -13.09 4.61 -17.49
CA ASN A 4 -12.83 3.51 -16.57
C ASN A 4 -11.87 2.48 -17.19
N LYS A 5 -12.02 2.18 -18.49
CA LYS A 5 -11.08 1.32 -19.22
C LYS A 5 -9.66 1.90 -19.28
N ILE A 6 -9.52 3.22 -19.32
CA ILE A 6 -8.20 3.88 -19.29
C ILE A 6 -7.57 3.69 -17.90
N ILE A 7 -8.32 3.90 -16.82
CA ILE A 7 -7.85 3.70 -15.44
C ILE A 7 -7.41 2.24 -15.25
N GLU A 8 -8.24 1.26 -15.61
CA GLU A 8 -7.90 -0.17 -15.53
C GLU A 8 -6.63 -0.52 -16.32
N LYS A 9 -6.43 0.08 -17.50
CA LYS A 9 -5.19 -0.09 -18.28
C LYS A 9 -3.98 0.50 -17.57
N TYR A 10 -4.10 1.67 -16.94
CA TYR A 10 -3.01 2.27 -16.16
C TYR A 10 -2.66 1.39 -14.95
N GLU A 11 -3.63 0.91 -14.21
CA GLU A 11 -3.41 0.00 -13.07
C GLU A 11 -2.70 -1.28 -13.49
N SER A 12 -3.14 -1.90 -14.60
CA SER A 12 -2.51 -3.09 -15.16
C SER A 12 -1.08 -2.81 -15.62
N LEU A 13 -0.83 -1.67 -16.27
CA LEU A 13 0.49 -1.25 -16.72
C LEU A 13 1.43 -1.02 -15.53
N ILE A 14 0.99 -0.31 -14.51
CA ILE A 14 1.77 -0.05 -13.28
C ILE A 14 2.15 -1.37 -12.61
N LYS A 15 1.22 -2.31 -12.50
CA LYS A 15 1.48 -3.65 -11.96
C LYS A 15 2.53 -4.40 -12.79
N GLY A 16 2.42 -4.37 -14.11
CA GLY A 16 3.37 -5.01 -15.03
C GLY A 16 4.78 -4.39 -14.93
N ILE A 17 4.87 -3.06 -14.90
CA ILE A 17 6.15 -2.34 -14.73
C ILE A 17 6.77 -2.67 -13.38
N ALA A 18 6.00 -2.65 -12.29
CA ALA A 18 6.50 -3.01 -10.97
C ALA A 18 7.06 -4.43 -10.93
N GLN A 19 6.33 -5.40 -11.51
CA GLN A 19 6.79 -6.79 -11.60
C GLN A 19 8.09 -6.91 -12.41
N HIS A 20 8.21 -6.18 -13.52
CA HIS A 20 9.43 -6.14 -14.33
C HIS A 20 10.60 -5.54 -13.56
N CYS A 21 10.43 -4.36 -12.97
CA CYS A 21 11.47 -3.69 -12.19
C CYS A 21 11.99 -4.55 -11.03
N ILE A 22 11.08 -5.18 -10.28
CA ILE A 22 11.47 -6.04 -9.15
C ILE A 22 12.16 -7.32 -9.66
N LYS A 23 11.72 -7.88 -10.79
CA LYS A 23 12.39 -9.03 -11.40
C LYS A 23 13.80 -8.67 -11.88
N GLU A 24 13.98 -7.56 -12.58
CA GLU A 24 15.31 -7.09 -13.00
C GLU A 24 16.21 -6.76 -11.80
N SER A 25 15.63 -6.25 -10.71
CA SER A 25 16.37 -6.03 -9.46
C SER A 25 16.91 -7.31 -8.82
N THR A 26 16.47 -8.51 -9.26
CA THR A 26 17.05 -9.77 -8.76
C THR A 26 18.45 -10.05 -9.32
N ASN A 27 18.79 -9.47 -10.48
CA ASN A 27 20.07 -9.66 -11.13
C ASN A 27 21.16 -8.86 -10.40
N GLY A 28 22.13 -9.57 -9.78
CA GLY A 28 23.23 -8.95 -9.04
C GLY A 28 22.88 -8.33 -7.69
N SER A 29 21.64 -8.51 -7.20
CA SER A 29 21.21 -8.02 -5.89
C SER A 29 21.42 -9.06 -4.79
N ILE A 30 21.67 -8.58 -3.58
CA ILE A 30 21.60 -9.41 -2.38
C ILE A 30 20.12 -9.55 -1.95
N TYR A 31 19.78 -10.71 -1.39
CA TYR A 31 18.47 -10.94 -0.80
C TYR A 31 18.53 -10.77 0.71
N VAL A 32 17.76 -9.83 1.23
CA VAL A 32 17.72 -9.49 2.66
C VAL A 32 16.33 -9.77 3.21
N LYS A 33 16.22 -10.23 4.44
CA LYS A 33 14.93 -10.37 5.12
C LYS A 33 14.34 -9.00 5.43
N LEU A 34 13.04 -8.85 5.28
CA LEU A 34 12.34 -7.59 5.60
C LEU A 34 12.57 -7.15 7.05
N GLY A 35 12.57 -8.11 7.99
CA GLY A 35 12.82 -7.83 9.40
C GLY A 35 14.24 -7.33 9.72
N ASP A 36 15.21 -7.49 8.79
CA ASP A 36 16.59 -7.01 8.97
C ASP A 36 16.74 -5.54 8.50
N ILE A 37 15.75 -4.99 7.76
CA ILE A 37 15.85 -3.66 7.13
C ILE A 37 14.77 -2.68 7.60
N CYS A 38 13.88 -3.09 8.49
CA CYS A 38 12.89 -2.21 9.12
C CYS A 38 12.44 -2.75 10.48
N GLN A 39 11.81 -1.89 11.28
CA GLN A 39 11.08 -2.33 12.46
C GLN A 39 9.67 -2.74 12.06
N ILE A 40 9.16 -3.84 12.64
CA ILE A 40 7.82 -4.35 12.39
C ILE A 40 7.06 -4.42 13.72
N THR A 41 6.03 -3.61 13.85
CA THR A 41 5.14 -3.58 15.02
C THR A 41 3.68 -3.74 14.57
N THR A 42 2.74 -3.69 15.51
CA THR A 42 1.30 -3.61 15.20
C THR A 42 0.66 -2.51 16.02
N GLY A 43 -0.50 -2.02 15.57
CA GLY A 43 -1.36 -1.21 16.41
C GLY A 43 -1.80 -1.96 17.68
N LYS A 44 -2.39 -1.21 18.61
CA LYS A 44 -2.85 -1.76 19.89
C LYS A 44 -4.36 -1.62 20.09
N LEU A 45 -5.01 -0.81 19.27
CA LEU A 45 -6.43 -0.48 19.42
C LEU A 45 -7.32 -1.50 18.68
N ASP A 46 -8.56 -1.59 19.14
CA ASP A 46 -9.61 -2.31 18.43
C ASP A 46 -10.12 -1.49 17.22
N ALA A 47 -10.74 -2.14 16.24
CA ALA A 47 -11.23 -1.47 15.04
C ALA A 47 -12.36 -0.47 15.33
N ASN A 48 -13.11 -0.66 16.42
CA ASN A 48 -14.20 0.23 16.85
C ASN A 48 -13.73 1.49 17.58
N ALA A 49 -12.40 1.68 17.75
CA ALA A 49 -11.84 2.90 18.35
C ALA A 49 -11.91 4.12 17.42
N GLN A 50 -12.40 3.97 16.20
CA GLN A 50 -12.60 5.07 15.26
C GLN A 50 -13.65 6.07 15.77
N VAL A 51 -13.49 7.35 15.38
CA VAL A 51 -14.43 8.43 15.63
C VAL A 51 -14.69 9.22 14.35
N ASP A 52 -15.91 9.79 14.20
CA ASP A 52 -16.29 10.46 12.95
C ASP A 52 -15.49 11.73 12.66
N TYR A 53 -15.11 12.48 13.70
CA TYR A 53 -14.46 13.80 13.59
C TYR A 53 -13.03 13.82 14.14
N GLY A 54 -12.36 12.66 14.17
CA GLY A 54 -10.99 12.56 14.67
C GLY A 54 -9.97 13.35 13.83
N ILE A 55 -8.89 13.74 14.49
CA ILE A 55 -7.83 14.60 13.91
C ILE A 55 -6.82 13.76 13.10
N TYR A 56 -6.53 12.54 13.58
CA TYR A 56 -5.49 11.68 13.02
C TYR A 56 -6.08 10.54 12.19
N PRO A 57 -5.35 10.07 11.17
CA PRO A 57 -5.75 8.83 10.48
C PRO A 57 -5.62 7.63 11.40
N PHE A 58 -6.60 6.74 11.30
CA PHE A 58 -6.64 5.45 11.97
C PHE A 58 -6.62 4.33 10.94
N PHE A 59 -5.47 3.67 10.81
CA PHE A 59 -5.29 2.59 9.85
C PHE A 59 -5.77 1.27 10.42
N THR A 60 -6.81 0.75 9.80
CA THR A 60 -7.34 -0.59 10.05
C THR A 60 -7.01 -1.51 8.87
N CYS A 61 -7.69 -2.66 8.78
CA CYS A 61 -7.60 -3.51 7.59
C CYS A 61 -8.54 -3.06 6.45
N ALA A 62 -9.05 -1.83 6.49
CA ALA A 62 -9.77 -1.18 5.39
C ALA A 62 -8.79 -0.57 4.39
N GLU A 63 -9.26 -0.34 3.16
CA GLU A 63 -8.46 0.30 2.11
C GLU A 63 -8.14 1.77 2.44
N HIS A 64 -9.11 2.48 3.00
CA HIS A 64 -8.96 3.86 3.42
C HIS A 64 -8.91 3.96 4.96
N PRO A 65 -8.07 4.86 5.51
CA PRO A 65 -8.02 5.08 6.95
C PRO A 65 -9.31 5.73 7.45
N PHE A 66 -9.73 5.33 8.64
CA PHE A 66 -10.71 6.04 9.44
C PHE A 66 -10.06 7.21 10.18
N LYS A 67 -10.76 7.80 11.14
CA LYS A 67 -10.26 8.88 11.98
C LYS A 67 -10.27 8.50 13.44
N ILE A 68 -9.38 9.15 14.22
CA ILE A 68 -9.25 8.98 15.67
C ILE A 68 -8.68 10.25 16.30
N ASP A 69 -8.93 10.47 17.61
CA ASP A 69 -8.48 11.67 18.32
C ASP A 69 -7.06 11.56 18.90
N SER A 70 -6.48 10.36 18.90
CA SER A 70 -5.14 10.12 19.42
C SER A 70 -4.23 9.50 18.37
N PHE A 71 -2.92 9.72 18.52
CA PHE A 71 -1.91 9.03 17.73
C PHE A 71 -1.00 8.18 18.61
N ALA A 72 -0.50 7.08 18.07
CA ALA A 72 0.48 6.22 18.72
C ALA A 72 1.82 6.22 17.96
N PHE A 73 1.81 6.66 16.70
CA PHE A 73 2.96 6.70 15.81
C PHE A 73 3.12 8.11 15.26
N ASP A 74 4.37 8.58 15.11
CA ASP A 74 4.75 9.81 14.41
C ASP A 74 5.99 9.50 13.58
N THR A 75 5.78 8.90 12.42
CA THR A 75 6.86 8.31 11.60
C THR A 75 6.42 8.15 10.15
N GLU A 76 7.38 7.89 9.28
CA GLU A 76 7.17 7.43 7.91
C GLU A 76 7.05 5.90 7.90
N ALA A 77 5.92 5.36 7.46
CA ALA A 77 5.62 3.94 7.57
C ALA A 77 4.89 3.34 6.36
N LEU A 78 5.06 2.03 6.20
CA LEU A 78 4.17 1.18 5.43
C LEU A 78 3.22 0.45 6.39
N LEU A 79 1.94 0.46 6.06
CA LEU A 79 0.91 -0.15 6.89
C LEU A 79 0.29 -1.32 6.11
N ILE A 80 0.37 -2.53 6.69
CA ILE A 80 -0.06 -3.76 6.02
C ILE A 80 -1.25 -4.36 6.76
N SER A 81 -2.35 -4.56 6.02
CA SER A 81 -3.54 -5.22 6.55
C SER A 81 -3.27 -6.70 6.85
N GLY A 82 -3.32 -7.09 8.12
CA GLY A 82 -2.97 -8.43 8.60
C GLY A 82 -4.09 -9.46 8.50
N ASN A 83 -5.34 -9.04 8.24
CA ASN A 83 -6.49 -9.94 8.12
C ASN A 83 -7.61 -9.32 7.26
N GLY A 84 -8.71 -10.08 7.10
CA GLY A 84 -9.94 -9.62 6.44
C GLY A 84 -9.88 -9.64 4.92
N ALA A 85 -10.84 -8.94 4.29
CA ALA A 85 -10.98 -8.90 2.83
C ALA A 85 -9.77 -8.26 2.13
N ASN A 86 -9.12 -7.30 2.80
CA ASN A 86 -7.96 -6.58 2.27
C ASN A 86 -6.63 -7.15 2.80
N LEU A 87 -6.56 -8.44 3.10
CA LEU A 87 -5.34 -9.09 3.58
C LEU A 87 -4.15 -8.80 2.67
N GLY A 88 -3.07 -8.23 3.22
CA GLY A 88 -1.87 -7.86 2.48
C GLY A 88 -1.94 -6.52 1.74
N TYR A 89 -3.04 -5.75 1.90
CA TYR A 89 -3.11 -4.40 1.37
C TYR A 89 -2.09 -3.49 2.05
N ILE A 90 -1.42 -2.65 1.27
CA ILE A 90 -0.30 -1.82 1.73
C ILE A 90 -0.65 -0.35 1.55
N ASN A 91 -0.77 0.36 2.67
CA ASN A 91 -0.82 1.81 2.73
C ASN A 91 0.59 2.38 3.00
N TYR A 92 0.81 3.61 2.59
CA TYR A 92 1.97 4.42 2.93
C TYR A 92 1.48 5.70 3.62
N TYR A 93 2.11 6.08 4.72
CA TYR A 93 1.82 7.33 5.42
C TYR A 93 3.06 7.89 6.09
N ASN A 94 3.13 9.22 6.16
CA ASN A 94 4.18 9.96 6.89
C ASN A 94 3.52 10.99 7.79
N GLY A 95 3.75 10.91 9.09
CA GLY A 95 3.21 11.80 10.12
C GLY A 95 2.54 11.06 11.27
N LYS A 96 1.63 11.74 11.97
CA LYS A 96 0.95 11.22 13.17
C LYS A 96 -0.27 10.38 12.80
N PHE A 97 -0.32 9.14 13.29
CA PHE A 97 -1.43 8.22 13.05
C PHE A 97 -1.60 7.21 14.18
N ASN A 98 -2.67 6.45 14.12
CA ASN A 98 -2.88 5.28 14.95
C ASN A 98 -3.19 4.06 14.08
N ALA A 99 -3.06 2.85 14.64
CA ALA A 99 -3.27 1.61 13.91
C ALA A 99 -4.05 0.59 14.74
N TYR A 100 -4.83 -0.22 14.05
CA TYR A 100 -5.55 -1.36 14.58
C TYR A 100 -4.59 -2.50 14.92
N GLN A 101 -4.91 -3.31 15.95
CA GLN A 101 -4.08 -4.42 16.43
C GLN A 101 -3.75 -5.49 15.36
N ARG A 102 -4.49 -5.55 14.25
CA ARG A 102 -4.23 -6.44 13.11
C ARG A 102 -3.62 -5.71 11.90
N THR A 103 -3.20 -4.46 12.07
CA THR A 103 -2.47 -3.70 11.06
C THR A 103 -1.00 -3.67 11.45
N TYR A 104 -0.15 -4.24 10.61
CA TYR A 104 1.29 -4.15 10.78
C TYR A 104 1.79 -2.78 10.38
N VAL A 105 2.65 -2.20 11.20
CA VAL A 105 3.33 -0.92 10.99
C VAL A 105 4.81 -1.23 10.78
N LEU A 106 5.31 -0.92 9.59
CA LEU A 106 6.70 -1.08 9.22
C LEU A 106 7.33 0.30 9.09
N ASP A 107 8.31 0.61 9.91
CA ASP A 107 9.01 1.90 9.92
C ASP A 107 10.52 1.74 10.13
N VAL A 108 11.24 2.85 10.29
CA VAL A 108 12.71 2.87 10.52
C VAL A 108 13.44 2.03 9.46
N PHE A 109 13.15 2.30 8.19
CA PHE A 109 13.78 1.58 7.08
C PHE A 109 15.24 1.98 6.88
N SER A 110 16.13 1.00 6.68
CA SER A 110 17.51 1.24 6.21
C SER A 110 17.60 1.43 4.69
N GLU A 111 16.57 1.03 3.98
CA GLU A 111 16.46 1.08 2.53
C GLU A 111 15.38 2.07 2.08
N ASN A 112 15.32 2.40 0.77
CA ASN A 112 14.32 3.32 0.24
C ASN A 112 12.89 2.76 0.43
N ILE A 113 12.10 3.41 1.28
CA ILE A 113 10.75 2.95 1.65
C ILE A 113 9.81 2.82 0.44
N GLN A 114 9.94 3.71 -0.57
CA GLN A 114 9.10 3.64 -1.76
C GLN A 114 9.48 2.46 -2.65
N TYR A 115 10.78 2.13 -2.75
CA TYR A 115 11.23 0.89 -3.38
C TYR A 115 10.68 -0.33 -2.64
N ILE A 116 10.83 -0.38 -1.30
CA ILE A 116 10.33 -1.48 -0.47
C ILE A 116 8.81 -1.64 -0.60
N LYS A 117 8.06 -0.53 -0.64
CA LYS A 117 6.61 -0.56 -0.91
C LYS A 117 6.29 -1.35 -2.19
N TRP A 118 7.01 -1.09 -3.27
CA TRP A 118 6.76 -1.76 -4.55
C TRP A 118 7.26 -3.20 -4.57
N ALA A 119 8.40 -3.49 -3.94
CA ALA A 119 8.86 -4.86 -3.75
C ALA A 119 7.83 -5.70 -2.98
N LEU A 120 7.26 -5.14 -1.91
CA LEU A 120 6.19 -5.78 -1.14
C LEU A 120 4.91 -5.95 -1.95
N LYS A 121 4.46 -4.95 -2.71
CA LYS A 121 3.28 -5.08 -3.60
C LYS A 121 3.41 -6.22 -4.61
N VAL A 122 4.64 -6.55 -5.04
CA VAL A 122 4.90 -7.65 -5.98
C VAL A 122 5.09 -9.00 -5.29
N LEU A 123 5.80 -9.04 -4.17
CA LEU A 123 6.25 -10.29 -3.55
C LEU A 123 5.34 -10.82 -2.44
N LEU A 124 4.75 -9.91 -1.63
CA LEU A 124 3.89 -10.30 -0.51
C LEU A 124 2.65 -11.10 -0.94
N PRO A 125 1.93 -10.76 -2.03
CA PRO A 125 0.80 -11.58 -2.48
C PRO A 125 1.18 -13.03 -2.81
N LYS A 126 2.38 -13.25 -3.35
CA LYS A 126 2.90 -14.59 -3.65
C LYS A 126 3.18 -15.37 -2.36
N ARG A 127 3.78 -14.70 -1.37
CA ARG A 127 4.06 -15.28 -0.04
C ARG A 127 2.76 -15.68 0.66
N ILE A 128 1.76 -14.78 0.69
CA ILE A 128 0.44 -15.05 1.27
C ILE A 128 -0.24 -16.23 0.57
N ALA A 129 -0.16 -16.31 -0.77
CA ALA A 129 -0.77 -17.41 -1.52
C ALA A 129 -0.17 -18.77 -1.18
N ILE A 130 1.14 -18.85 -0.97
CA ILE A 130 1.82 -20.07 -0.53
C ILE A 130 1.37 -20.48 0.89
N GLU A 131 1.30 -19.52 1.81
CA GLU A 131 0.88 -19.80 3.19
C GLU A 131 -0.60 -20.19 3.30
N LYS A 132 -1.47 -19.57 2.49
CA LYS A 132 -2.89 -19.94 2.40
C LYS A 132 -3.12 -21.38 1.94
N SER A 133 -2.24 -21.93 1.10
CA SER A 133 -2.35 -23.32 0.66
C SER A 133 -2.06 -24.34 1.76
N SER A 134 -1.40 -23.90 2.83
CA SER A 134 -1.01 -24.74 3.98
C SER A 134 -1.83 -24.50 5.25
N SER A 135 -2.71 -23.48 5.29
CA SER A 135 -3.48 -23.11 6.47
C SER A 135 -4.89 -22.63 6.10
N ASN A 136 -5.88 -23.07 6.88
CA ASN A 136 -7.29 -22.71 6.69
C ASN A 136 -7.65 -21.28 7.14
N THR A 137 -6.72 -20.51 7.73
CA THR A 137 -7.02 -19.19 8.29
C THR A 137 -6.25 -18.09 7.55
N PRO A 138 -6.93 -17.18 6.84
CA PRO A 138 -6.27 -16.12 6.07
C PRO A 138 -5.88 -14.95 6.98
N TYR A 139 -4.76 -15.03 7.67
CA TYR A 139 -4.14 -13.91 8.38
C TYR A 139 -2.63 -13.94 8.20
N ILE A 140 -2.01 -12.76 8.22
CA ILE A 140 -0.56 -12.61 8.22
C ILE A 140 -0.06 -12.76 9.65
N VAL A 141 0.97 -13.59 9.84
CA VAL A 141 1.75 -13.65 11.09
C VAL A 141 3.03 -12.84 10.93
N LEU A 142 3.68 -12.50 12.04
CA LEU A 142 4.90 -11.69 12.00
C LEU A 142 5.98 -12.31 11.09
N SER A 143 6.18 -13.61 11.13
CA SER A 143 7.17 -14.31 10.31
C SER A 143 6.85 -14.30 8.81
N THR A 144 5.58 -14.13 8.42
CA THR A 144 5.21 -13.92 7.01
C THR A 144 5.89 -12.67 6.45
N LEU A 145 6.01 -11.62 7.27
CA LEU A 145 6.66 -10.36 6.90
C LEU A 145 8.16 -10.40 7.21
N SER A 146 8.56 -10.70 8.44
CA SER A 146 9.96 -10.62 8.87
C SER A 146 10.89 -11.52 8.06
N ASP A 147 10.43 -12.72 7.68
CA ASP A 147 11.22 -13.68 6.91
C ASP A 147 11.08 -13.52 5.38
N LEU A 148 10.24 -12.58 4.93
CA LEU A 148 10.11 -12.30 3.50
C LEU A 148 11.42 -11.73 2.95
N ARG A 149 12.00 -12.43 1.99
CA ARG A 149 13.24 -12.01 1.34
C ARG A 149 12.96 -11.09 0.17
N LEU A 150 13.57 -9.91 0.20
CA LEU A 150 13.48 -8.89 -0.84
C LEU A 150 14.82 -8.74 -1.55
N PRO A 151 14.85 -8.59 -2.88
CA PRO A 151 16.05 -8.19 -3.60
C PRO A 151 16.36 -6.73 -3.27
N ILE A 152 17.60 -6.44 -2.89
CA ILE A 152 18.07 -5.09 -2.55
C ILE A 152 19.15 -4.69 -3.56
N PRO A 153 18.78 -3.93 -4.61
CA PRO A 153 19.73 -3.38 -5.56
C PRO A 153 20.48 -2.19 -4.96
N SER A 154 21.41 -1.60 -5.74
CA SER A 154 22.11 -0.38 -5.32
C SER A 154 21.12 0.74 -4.96
N LYS A 155 21.54 1.65 -4.09
CA LYS A 155 20.72 2.80 -3.67
C LYS A 155 20.23 3.64 -4.86
N ASP A 156 21.05 3.82 -5.87
CA ASP A 156 20.69 4.56 -7.09
C ASP A 156 19.54 3.85 -7.85
N ASN A 157 19.61 2.53 -7.99
CA ASN A 157 18.55 1.75 -8.62
C ASN A 157 17.26 1.76 -7.80
N GLN A 158 17.36 1.70 -6.45
CA GLN A 158 16.19 1.86 -5.58
C GLN A 158 15.51 3.21 -5.80
N CYS A 159 16.29 4.31 -5.83
CA CYS A 159 15.77 5.65 -6.09
C CYS A 159 15.13 5.75 -7.48
N HIS A 160 15.78 5.24 -8.51
CA HIS A 160 15.26 5.24 -9.88
C HIS A 160 13.89 4.52 -9.98
N ILE A 161 13.79 3.33 -9.40
CA ILE A 161 12.53 2.56 -9.38
C ILE A 161 11.46 3.31 -8.58
N ALA A 162 11.82 3.85 -7.42
CA ALA A 162 10.90 4.62 -6.57
C ALA A 162 10.32 5.83 -7.31
N GLU A 163 11.16 6.63 -7.97
CA GLU A 163 10.76 7.82 -8.75
C GLU A 163 9.86 7.47 -9.94
N LEU A 164 10.25 6.41 -10.70
CA LEU A 164 9.43 5.91 -11.81
C LEU A 164 8.04 5.54 -11.32
N MET A 165 7.96 4.73 -10.27
CA MET A 165 6.68 4.23 -9.77
C MET A 165 5.83 5.34 -9.15
N GLN A 166 6.41 6.30 -8.43
CA GLN A 166 5.71 7.49 -7.93
C GLN A 166 5.18 8.37 -9.07
N SER A 167 5.93 8.51 -10.17
CA SER A 167 5.48 9.23 -11.35
C SER A 167 4.24 8.58 -11.97
N LEU A 168 4.24 7.25 -12.05
CA LEU A 168 3.09 6.48 -12.56
C LEU A 168 1.88 6.55 -11.63
N GLU A 169 2.08 6.46 -10.30
CA GLU A 169 0.99 6.64 -9.32
C GLU A 169 0.36 8.03 -9.42
N ARG A 170 1.17 9.09 -9.57
CA ARG A 170 0.68 10.47 -9.78
C ARG A 170 -0.16 10.60 -11.04
N LYS A 171 0.28 10.00 -12.15
CA LYS A 171 -0.49 10.00 -13.41
C LYS A 171 -1.82 9.26 -13.24
N LEU A 172 -1.85 8.11 -12.58
CA LEU A 172 -3.07 7.37 -12.30
C LEU A 172 -4.03 8.21 -11.44
N SER A 173 -3.54 8.79 -10.34
CA SER A 173 -4.35 9.65 -9.46
C SER A 173 -4.95 10.84 -10.21
N SER A 174 -4.18 11.46 -11.11
CA SER A 174 -4.66 12.55 -11.98
C SER A 174 -5.79 12.08 -12.91
N GLN A 175 -5.68 10.88 -13.48
CA GLN A 175 -6.74 10.31 -14.33
C GLN A 175 -8.01 9.97 -13.55
N ILE A 176 -7.88 9.47 -12.34
CA ILE A 176 -9.01 9.19 -11.44
C ILE A 176 -9.73 10.49 -11.08
N ALA A 177 -8.98 11.54 -10.69
CA ALA A 177 -9.55 12.86 -10.36
C ALA A 177 -10.27 13.47 -11.56
N LEU A 178 -9.69 13.39 -12.76
CA LEU A 178 -10.31 13.88 -14.00
C LEU A 178 -11.61 13.13 -14.31
N ASN A 179 -11.62 11.81 -14.15
CA ASN A 179 -12.83 11.00 -14.33
C ASN A 179 -13.94 11.40 -13.35
N GLY A 180 -13.58 11.65 -12.08
CA GLY A 180 -14.51 12.17 -11.07
C GLY A 180 -15.13 13.52 -11.48
N SER A 181 -14.31 14.45 -11.95
CA SER A 181 -14.76 15.77 -12.42
C SER A 181 -15.69 15.66 -13.63
N TYR A 182 -15.39 14.80 -14.59
CA TYR A 182 -16.27 14.54 -15.73
C TYR A 182 -17.63 13.95 -15.30
N ASN A 183 -17.64 13.04 -14.35
CA ASN A 183 -18.89 12.45 -13.86
C ASN A 183 -19.76 13.49 -13.14
N MET A 184 -19.15 14.37 -12.32
CA MET A 184 -19.87 15.46 -11.67
C MET A 184 -20.45 16.45 -12.70
N LEU A 185 -19.67 16.87 -13.70
CA LEU A 185 -20.12 17.75 -14.77
C LEU A 185 -21.27 17.13 -15.56
N LYS A 186 -21.15 15.85 -15.91
CA LYS A 186 -22.21 15.12 -16.61
C LYS A 186 -23.51 15.11 -15.79
N GLN A 187 -23.43 14.82 -14.50
CA GLN A 187 -24.61 14.84 -13.62
C GLN A 187 -25.24 16.24 -13.52
N TYR A 188 -24.39 17.27 -13.41
CA TYR A 188 -24.86 18.65 -13.38
C TYR A 188 -25.62 19.01 -14.68
N LEU A 189 -25.06 18.75 -15.85
CA LEU A 189 -25.68 19.02 -17.13
C LEU A 189 -27.00 18.24 -17.32
N LEU A 190 -27.04 16.97 -16.95
CA LEU A 190 -28.28 16.18 -17.00
C LEU A 190 -29.37 16.78 -16.13
N ARG A 191 -29.06 17.26 -14.93
CA ARG A 191 -30.03 17.95 -14.07
C ARG A 191 -30.58 19.24 -14.72
N GLN A 192 -29.74 19.99 -15.42
CA GLN A 192 -30.17 21.24 -16.12
C GLN A 192 -31.05 20.95 -17.34
N MET A 193 -30.92 19.78 -17.97
CA MET A 193 -31.70 19.43 -19.16
C MET A 193 -33.11 18.89 -18.83
N PHE A 194 -33.37 18.51 -17.59
CA PHE A 194 -34.64 17.90 -17.16
C PHE A 194 -35.39 18.75 -16.10
N ILE A 195 -35.03 20.02 -15.95
CA ILE A 195 -35.81 21.06 -15.31
C ILE A 195 -36.50 21.90 -16.40
#